data_53512506e39ab9bd7440e7e07306a34d
#
_entry.id   53512506e39ab9bd7440e7e07306a34d
#
_cell.length_a   1.000
_cell.length_b   1.000
_cell.length_c   1.000
_cell.angle_alpha   90.00
_cell.angle_beta   90.00
_cell.angle_gamma   90.00
#
_symmetry.space_group_name_H-M   'P 1'
#
loop_
_entity.id
_entity.type
_entity.pdbx_description
1 polymer ?
#
loop_
_entity_poly.entity_id
_entity_poly.type
_entity_poly.pdbx_seq_one_letter_code
_entity_poly.pdbx_strand_id
1 'polypeptide(L)'
;MKVVEIFDSIQGEGEYMGTMCTFVRFAGCNLSCPFCDEAKKYGKAKEMTIEKIVKKCEQKIVVLTGGEPTIQPQLEELVKALQAAHHHVHLETNGTNDIDYFIEWITVSPKAPKYECKCLYNEVKLVVSEDLTLEQALAHTCGQLVWLQPCDGPWLEQSKKTILKWIEKYPDLFRAGIQLHKYYNAR
;
A
#
# COMPACT_ATOMS: atom_id res chain seq x y z
N MET A 1 -9.40 1.18 -17.53
CA MET A 1 -8.39 1.46 -16.49
C MET A 1 -7.05 0.88 -16.90
N LYS A 2 -5.95 1.56 -16.61
CA LYS A 2 -4.60 1.07 -16.98
C LYS A 2 -4.08 0.09 -15.92
N VAL A 3 -4.15 -1.20 -16.20
CA VAL A 3 -3.73 -2.29 -15.30
C VAL A 3 -2.39 -2.87 -15.77
N VAL A 4 -1.41 -2.93 -14.87
CA VAL A 4 -0.09 -3.54 -15.13
C VAL A 4 -0.21 -5.06 -15.05
N GLU A 5 -0.82 -5.55 -13.98
CA GLU A 5 -0.98 -6.97 -13.70
C GLU A 5 -2.14 -7.25 -12.74
N ILE A 6 -2.69 -8.46 -12.79
CA ILE A 6 -3.60 -9.03 -11.80
C ILE A 6 -3.05 -10.41 -11.47
N PHE A 7 -2.84 -10.69 -10.18
CA PHE A 7 -2.24 -11.94 -9.72
C PHE A 7 -2.64 -12.27 -8.29
N ASP A 8 -2.64 -13.54 -7.93
CA ASP A 8 -2.85 -14.00 -6.58
C ASP A 8 -1.52 -14.16 -5.85
N SER A 9 -1.47 -13.70 -4.62
CA SER A 9 -0.32 -13.85 -3.73
C SER A 9 -0.74 -13.63 -2.28
N ILE A 10 0.18 -13.84 -1.35
CA ILE A 10 -0.01 -13.44 0.04
C ILE A 10 0.16 -11.92 0.19
N GLN A 11 -0.68 -11.27 1.02
CA GLN A 11 -0.38 -9.93 1.50
C GLN A 11 0.93 -9.97 2.26
N GLY A 12 1.90 -9.21 1.82
CA GLY A 12 3.26 -9.26 2.37
C GLY A 12 3.51 -8.31 3.52
N GLU A 13 2.58 -7.40 3.82
CA GLU A 13 2.81 -6.26 4.70
C GLU A 13 1.56 -5.93 5.53
N GLY A 14 1.77 -5.26 6.68
CA GLY A 14 0.69 -4.72 7.50
C GLY A 14 -0.13 -5.77 8.26
N GLU A 15 -1.35 -5.38 8.64
CA GLU A 15 -2.24 -6.18 9.50
C GLU A 15 -2.67 -7.51 8.86
N TYR A 16 -2.86 -7.52 7.53
CA TYR A 16 -3.29 -8.71 6.80
C TYR A 16 -2.16 -9.58 6.27
N MET A 17 -0.94 -9.37 6.77
CA MET A 17 0.24 -10.13 6.36
C MET A 17 0.01 -11.65 6.45
N GLY A 18 0.35 -12.36 5.37
CA GLY A 18 0.18 -13.81 5.24
C GLY A 18 -1.16 -14.26 4.66
N THR A 19 -2.13 -13.35 4.46
CA THR A 19 -3.45 -13.67 3.90
C THR A 19 -3.39 -13.74 2.38
N MET A 20 -4.03 -14.76 1.77
CA MET A 20 -4.19 -14.86 0.32
C MET A 20 -5.10 -13.76 -0.23
N CYS A 21 -4.60 -13.06 -1.23
CA CYS A 21 -5.30 -11.94 -1.89
C CYS A 21 -5.11 -11.99 -3.40
N THR A 22 -6.06 -11.40 -4.15
CA THR A 22 -5.82 -11.00 -5.54
C THR A 22 -5.35 -9.57 -5.56
N PHE A 23 -4.20 -9.32 -6.16
CA PHE A 23 -3.66 -7.97 -6.34
C PHE A 23 -4.03 -7.43 -7.72
N VAL A 24 -4.59 -6.23 -7.76
CA VAL A 24 -4.83 -5.45 -8.98
C VAL A 24 -3.87 -4.27 -8.96
N ARG A 25 -2.84 -4.32 -9.79
CA ARG A 25 -1.80 -3.29 -9.87
C ARG A 25 -2.06 -2.34 -11.01
N PHE A 26 -2.31 -1.07 -10.69
CA PHE A 26 -2.52 0.00 -11.65
C PHE A 26 -1.22 0.67 -12.08
N ALA A 27 -1.23 1.23 -13.29
CA ALA A 27 -0.17 2.09 -13.78
C ALA A 27 -0.44 3.56 -13.48
N GLY A 28 0.65 4.31 -13.30
CA GLY A 28 0.62 5.74 -13.05
C GLY A 28 0.60 6.09 -11.58
N CYS A 29 1.25 7.19 -11.23
CA CYS A 29 1.30 7.74 -9.90
C CYS A 29 1.37 9.27 -10.00
N ASN A 30 0.80 9.97 -9.04
CA ASN A 30 0.91 11.42 -8.90
C ASN A 30 2.16 11.86 -8.10
N LEU A 31 2.99 10.90 -7.65
CA LEU A 31 4.26 11.13 -6.99
C LEU A 31 5.41 10.49 -7.77
N SER A 32 6.65 10.96 -7.50
CA SER A 32 7.90 10.44 -8.08
C SER A 32 8.89 10.16 -6.95
N CYS A 33 8.68 9.06 -6.22
CA CYS A 33 9.53 8.69 -5.09
C CYS A 33 10.86 8.09 -5.57
N PRO A 34 12.02 8.50 -5.02
CA PRO A 34 13.33 7.99 -5.46
C PRO A 34 13.53 6.49 -5.19
N PHE A 35 12.85 5.94 -4.18
CA PHE A 35 12.88 4.52 -3.81
C PHE A 35 11.75 3.68 -4.44
N CYS A 36 11.01 4.22 -5.42
CA CYS A 36 9.89 3.51 -6.05
C CYS A 36 10.38 2.35 -6.93
N ASP A 37 9.95 1.13 -6.63
CA ASP A 37 10.24 -0.08 -7.39
C ASP A 37 9.22 -0.36 -8.52
N GLU A 38 8.05 0.29 -8.47
CA GLU A 38 6.94 0.03 -9.39
C GLU A 38 6.98 0.86 -10.69
N ALA A 39 7.59 2.04 -10.67
CA ALA A 39 7.59 2.95 -11.84
C ALA A 39 8.11 2.30 -13.13
N LYS A 40 9.08 1.38 -13.01
CA LYS A 40 9.65 0.64 -14.15
C LYS A 40 8.66 -0.32 -14.83
N LYS A 41 7.55 -0.66 -14.17
CA LYS A 41 6.55 -1.63 -14.66
C LYS A 41 5.42 -0.95 -15.46
N TYR A 42 5.27 0.38 -15.39
CA TYR A 42 4.12 1.08 -15.99
C TYR A 42 4.02 0.93 -17.51
N GLY A 43 5.12 0.78 -18.20
CA GLY A 43 5.15 0.54 -19.66
C GLY A 43 4.50 -0.78 -20.11
N LYS A 44 4.21 -1.70 -19.19
CA LYS A 44 3.53 -2.98 -19.47
C LYS A 44 2.01 -2.92 -19.30
N ALA A 45 1.47 -1.77 -18.90
CA ALA A 45 0.05 -1.61 -18.61
C ALA A 45 -0.83 -1.82 -19.85
N LYS A 46 -1.99 -2.45 -19.64
CA LYS A 46 -3.03 -2.66 -20.65
C LYS A 46 -4.32 -2.02 -20.18
N GLU A 47 -5.10 -1.50 -21.13
CA GLU A 47 -6.47 -1.04 -20.85
C GLU A 47 -7.36 -2.24 -20.53
N MET A 48 -8.06 -2.17 -19.41
CA MET A 48 -9.03 -3.18 -18.99
C MET A 48 -10.34 -2.53 -18.54
N THR A 49 -11.45 -3.18 -18.85
CA THR A 49 -12.76 -2.80 -18.32
C THR A 49 -12.95 -3.34 -16.90
N ILE A 50 -13.88 -2.76 -16.15
CA ILE A 50 -14.21 -3.18 -14.78
C ILE A 50 -14.62 -4.66 -14.77
N GLU A 51 -15.48 -5.08 -15.68
CA GLU A 51 -15.95 -6.48 -15.77
C GLU A 51 -14.79 -7.47 -15.97
N LYS A 52 -13.80 -7.08 -16.79
CA LYS A 52 -12.60 -7.92 -17.00
C LYS A 52 -11.71 -7.99 -15.78
N ILE A 53 -11.63 -6.90 -14.99
CA ILE A 53 -10.88 -6.88 -13.73
C ILE A 53 -11.57 -7.80 -12.72
N VAL A 54 -12.87 -7.57 -12.47
CA VAL A 54 -13.67 -8.39 -11.52
C VAL A 54 -13.60 -9.88 -11.86
N LYS A 55 -13.77 -10.24 -13.15
CA LYS A 55 -13.70 -11.65 -13.59
C LYS A 55 -12.35 -12.32 -13.31
N LYS A 56 -11.28 -11.55 -13.13
CA LYS A 56 -9.93 -12.07 -12.87
C LYS A 56 -9.58 -12.12 -11.38
N CYS A 57 -10.43 -11.57 -10.52
CA CYS A 57 -10.24 -11.63 -9.08
C CYS A 57 -10.83 -12.93 -8.54
N GLU A 58 -9.99 -13.78 -7.96
CA GLU A 58 -10.40 -15.11 -7.47
C GLU A 58 -10.45 -15.18 -5.94
N GLN A 59 -9.64 -14.37 -5.25
CA GLN A 59 -9.56 -14.41 -3.79
C GLN A 59 -10.65 -13.55 -3.16
N LYS A 60 -11.02 -13.89 -1.92
CA LYS A 60 -12.00 -13.12 -1.14
C LYS A 60 -11.55 -11.67 -0.92
N ILE A 61 -10.26 -11.45 -0.68
CA ILE A 61 -9.68 -10.12 -0.53
C ILE A 61 -9.04 -9.71 -1.85
N VAL A 62 -9.42 -8.51 -2.33
CA VAL A 62 -8.83 -7.88 -3.51
C VAL A 62 -8.10 -6.62 -3.09
N VAL A 63 -6.77 -6.60 -3.30
CA VAL A 63 -5.91 -5.47 -2.98
C VAL A 63 -5.72 -4.60 -4.21
N LEU A 64 -6.27 -3.39 -4.18
CA LEU A 64 -6.07 -2.36 -5.20
C LEU A 64 -4.80 -1.59 -4.87
N THR A 65 -3.81 -1.67 -5.74
CA THR A 65 -2.45 -1.14 -5.51
C THR A 65 -1.80 -0.67 -6.82
N GLY A 66 -0.52 -0.43 -6.82
CA GLY A 66 0.28 -0.16 -8.02
C GLY A 66 1.04 1.13 -7.95
N GLY A 67 0.82 2.08 -8.88
CA GLY A 67 1.25 3.45 -8.73
C GLY A 67 0.47 4.12 -7.61
N GLU A 68 -0.53 4.91 -7.99
CA GLU A 68 -1.52 5.41 -7.04
C GLU A 68 -2.92 5.04 -7.54
N PRO A 69 -3.63 4.13 -6.86
CA PRO A 69 -4.98 3.72 -7.30
C PRO A 69 -5.98 4.87 -7.36
N THR A 70 -5.88 5.84 -6.44
CA THR A 70 -6.84 6.94 -6.31
C THR A 70 -6.81 7.95 -7.46
N ILE A 71 -5.84 7.88 -8.36
CA ILE A 71 -5.85 8.67 -9.60
C ILE A 71 -6.61 7.98 -10.75
N GLN A 72 -7.06 6.72 -10.55
CA GLN A 72 -7.84 6.03 -11.58
C GLN A 72 -9.28 6.58 -11.63
N PRO A 73 -9.74 7.08 -12.78
CA PRO A 73 -11.01 7.83 -12.85
C PRO A 73 -12.27 7.01 -12.53
N GLN A 74 -12.17 5.67 -12.56
CA GLN A 74 -13.29 4.75 -12.29
C GLN A 74 -13.03 3.89 -11.06
N LEU A 75 -12.28 4.38 -10.07
CA LEU A 75 -11.93 3.57 -8.90
C LEU A 75 -13.16 3.23 -8.06
N GLU A 76 -14.05 4.19 -7.83
CA GLU A 76 -15.27 3.99 -7.07
C GLU A 76 -16.19 2.94 -7.72
N GLU A 77 -16.38 3.00 -9.03
CA GLU A 77 -17.17 2.03 -9.77
C GLU A 77 -16.57 0.62 -9.71
N LEU A 78 -15.24 0.53 -9.77
CA LEU A 78 -14.55 -0.76 -9.60
C LEU A 78 -14.73 -1.31 -8.19
N VAL A 79 -14.58 -0.47 -7.15
CA VAL A 79 -14.80 -0.88 -5.74
C VAL A 79 -16.22 -1.44 -5.58
N LYS A 80 -17.24 -0.71 -6.04
CA LYS A 80 -18.64 -1.16 -5.99
C LYS A 80 -18.87 -2.47 -6.74
N ALA A 81 -18.24 -2.64 -7.91
CA ALA A 81 -18.38 -3.87 -8.69
C ALA A 81 -17.72 -5.08 -8.00
N LEU A 82 -16.55 -4.90 -7.37
CA LEU A 82 -15.89 -5.94 -6.58
C LEU A 82 -16.72 -6.32 -5.36
N GLN A 83 -17.25 -5.34 -4.63
CA GLN A 83 -18.14 -5.56 -3.48
C GLN A 83 -19.43 -6.29 -3.88
N ALA A 84 -20.04 -5.92 -5.00
CA ALA A 84 -21.21 -6.62 -5.55
C ALA A 84 -20.91 -8.08 -5.95
N ALA A 85 -19.66 -8.38 -6.29
CA ALA A 85 -19.15 -9.73 -6.53
C ALA A 85 -18.68 -10.44 -5.24
N HIS A 86 -19.01 -9.89 -4.06
CA HIS A 86 -18.69 -10.43 -2.73
C HIS A 86 -17.19 -10.46 -2.38
N HIS A 87 -16.37 -9.65 -3.02
CA HIS A 87 -15.00 -9.42 -2.58
C HIS A 87 -14.93 -8.37 -1.45
N HIS A 88 -13.96 -8.53 -0.57
CA HIS A 88 -13.54 -7.50 0.38
C HIS A 88 -12.43 -6.68 -0.27
N VAL A 89 -12.65 -5.40 -0.46
CA VAL A 89 -11.70 -4.51 -1.14
C VAL A 89 -10.74 -3.89 -0.13
N HIS A 90 -9.46 -4.06 -0.36
CA HIS A 90 -8.38 -3.39 0.35
C HIS A 90 -7.71 -2.40 -0.59
N LEU A 91 -7.40 -1.21 -0.10
CA LEU A 91 -6.73 -0.16 -0.87
C LEU A 91 -5.38 0.17 -0.25
N GLU A 92 -4.34 0.13 -1.07
CA GLU A 92 -3.00 0.64 -0.75
C GLU A 92 -2.81 2.00 -1.44
N THR A 93 -2.74 3.08 -0.69
CA THR A 93 -2.67 4.44 -1.24
C THR A 93 -1.57 5.27 -0.59
N ASN A 94 -1.08 6.29 -1.28
CA ASN A 94 -0.19 7.30 -0.71
C ASN A 94 -0.94 8.34 0.14
N GLY A 95 -2.28 8.34 0.13
CA GLY A 95 -3.13 9.21 0.94
C GLY A 95 -3.26 10.65 0.46
N THR A 96 -2.82 10.98 -0.76
CA THR A 96 -2.87 12.37 -1.27
C THR A 96 -4.23 12.79 -1.80
N ASN A 97 -5.09 11.85 -2.12
CA ASN A 97 -6.44 12.10 -2.62
C ASN A 97 -7.49 11.71 -1.59
N ASP A 98 -8.60 12.42 -1.61
CA ASP A 98 -9.76 12.14 -0.78
C ASP A 98 -10.52 10.90 -1.29
N ILE A 99 -11.14 10.16 -0.36
CA ILE A 99 -11.97 8.98 -0.63
C ILE A 99 -13.23 9.15 0.20
N ASP A 100 -14.35 9.41 -0.44
CA ASP A 100 -15.65 9.71 0.17
C ASP A 100 -16.65 8.54 0.05
N TYR A 101 -16.17 7.35 -0.34
CA TYR A 101 -16.95 6.12 -0.44
C TYR A 101 -16.34 4.99 0.40
N PHE A 102 -17.16 4.00 0.74
CA PHE A 102 -16.77 2.90 1.62
C PHE A 102 -15.81 1.93 0.93
N ILE A 103 -14.72 1.62 1.63
CA ILE A 103 -13.75 0.54 1.34
C ILE A 103 -13.50 -0.21 2.64
N GLU A 104 -13.47 -1.55 2.60
CA GLU A 104 -13.36 -2.38 3.81
C GLU A 104 -12.06 -2.17 4.57
N TRP A 105 -10.94 -1.91 3.85
CA TRP A 105 -9.64 -1.65 4.46
C TRP A 105 -8.80 -0.67 3.64
N ILE A 106 -8.33 0.37 4.28
CA ILE A 106 -7.45 1.37 3.65
C ILE A 106 -6.13 1.43 4.40
N THR A 107 -5.05 1.06 3.72
CA THR A 107 -3.68 1.25 4.17
C THR A 107 -3.11 2.50 3.52
N VAL A 108 -2.75 3.47 4.32
CA VAL A 108 -2.08 4.69 3.85
C VAL A 108 -0.58 4.54 4.04
N SER A 109 0.17 4.77 2.97
CA SER A 109 1.63 4.79 2.99
C SER A 109 2.16 6.17 2.57
N PRO A 110 2.22 7.14 3.49
CA PRO A 110 2.71 8.48 3.21
C PRO A 110 4.13 8.45 2.64
N LYS A 111 4.39 9.25 1.59
CA LYS A 111 5.67 9.27 0.89
C LYS A 111 6.46 10.57 1.10
N ALA A 112 5.85 11.55 1.72
CA ALA A 112 6.49 12.81 2.03
C ALA A 112 6.19 13.22 3.47
N PRO A 113 7.17 13.80 4.18
CA PRO A 113 7.04 14.07 5.61
C PRO A 113 6.04 15.18 5.97
N LYS A 114 5.48 15.89 5.01
CA LYS A 114 4.71 17.12 5.23
C LYS A 114 3.32 17.17 4.62
N TYR A 115 2.76 16.06 4.13
CA TYR A 115 1.38 16.15 3.68
C TYR A 115 0.40 15.48 4.66
N GLU A 116 -0.73 16.12 4.83
CA GLU A 116 -1.84 15.57 5.57
C GLU A 116 -2.50 14.47 4.74
N CYS A 117 -2.81 13.35 5.37
CA CYS A 117 -3.62 12.32 4.75
C CYS A 117 -5.04 12.87 4.55
N LYS A 118 -5.54 12.79 3.32
CA LYS A 118 -6.85 13.33 2.94
C LYS A 118 -7.98 12.33 3.01
N CYS A 119 -7.70 11.07 3.31
CA CYS A 119 -8.72 10.03 3.43
C CYS A 119 -8.74 9.42 4.84
N LEU A 120 -9.88 8.86 5.22
CA LEU A 120 -9.94 7.96 6.38
C LEU A 120 -9.15 6.69 6.06
N TYR A 121 -8.52 6.11 7.08
CA TYR A 121 -7.70 4.91 6.92
C TYR A 121 -7.81 4.00 8.15
N ASN A 122 -7.48 2.74 7.93
CA ASN A 122 -7.43 1.71 8.97
C ASN A 122 -6.00 1.49 9.47
N GLU A 123 -5.01 1.73 8.60
CA GLU A 123 -3.62 1.41 8.85
C GLU A 123 -2.69 2.46 8.22
N VAL A 124 -1.59 2.77 8.92
CA VAL A 124 -0.49 3.57 8.38
C VAL A 124 0.76 2.71 8.27
N LYS A 125 1.41 2.78 7.12
CA LYS A 125 2.65 2.07 6.82
C LYS A 125 3.70 3.04 6.30
N LEU A 126 4.77 3.27 7.06
CA LEU A 126 5.86 4.17 6.71
C LEU A 126 7.09 3.39 6.22
N VAL A 127 7.59 3.75 5.04
CA VAL A 127 8.88 3.26 4.55
C VAL A 127 9.98 4.08 5.23
N VAL A 128 10.80 3.40 6.06
CA VAL A 128 11.91 4.03 6.78
C VAL A 128 13.11 4.14 5.83
N SER A 129 13.11 5.19 5.02
CA SER A 129 14.20 5.56 4.12
C SER A 129 15.27 6.37 4.85
N GLU A 130 16.37 6.67 4.15
CA GLU A 130 17.46 7.51 4.66
C GLU A 130 16.98 8.88 5.14
N ASP A 131 16.00 9.46 4.42
CA ASP A 131 15.52 10.82 4.67
C ASP A 131 14.40 10.91 5.72
N LEU A 132 13.82 9.78 6.16
CA LEU A 132 12.74 9.79 7.15
C LEU A 132 13.30 9.97 8.56
N THR A 133 12.92 11.05 9.24
CA THR A 133 13.29 11.31 10.64
C THR A 133 12.26 10.74 11.61
N LEU A 134 12.68 10.53 12.87
CA LEU A 134 11.78 10.11 13.95
C LEU A 134 10.63 11.09 14.18
N GLU A 135 10.92 12.39 14.13
CA GLU A 135 9.91 13.45 14.30
C GLU A 135 8.82 13.36 13.23
N GLN A 136 9.23 13.15 11.98
CA GLN A 136 8.30 12.93 10.86
C GLN A 136 7.48 11.65 11.03
N ALA A 137 8.11 10.55 11.48
CA ALA A 137 7.39 9.31 11.75
C ALA A 137 6.35 9.48 12.88
N LEU A 138 6.68 10.20 13.95
CA LEU A 138 5.77 10.51 15.05
C LEU A 138 4.59 11.39 14.61
N ALA A 139 4.80 12.31 13.67
CA ALA A 139 3.73 13.15 13.12
C ALA A 139 2.63 12.32 12.41
N HIS A 140 2.94 11.13 11.93
CA HIS A 140 1.97 10.23 11.28
C HIS A 140 1.23 9.30 12.24
N THR A 141 1.58 9.25 13.53
CA THR A 141 0.90 8.33 14.46
C THR A 141 -0.53 8.76 14.79
N CYS A 142 -0.78 10.07 14.90
CA CYS A 142 -2.09 10.62 15.30
C CYS A 142 -2.80 9.81 16.43
N GLY A 143 -2.02 9.21 17.33
CA GLY A 143 -2.51 8.33 18.37
C GLY A 143 -2.84 6.89 17.91
N GLN A 144 -2.51 6.52 16.70
CA GLN A 144 -2.66 5.17 16.13
C GLN A 144 -1.31 4.49 15.96
N LEU A 145 -1.36 3.16 15.91
CA LEU A 145 -0.19 2.34 15.65
C LEU A 145 0.25 2.45 14.19
N VAL A 146 1.54 2.59 13.98
CA VAL A 146 2.16 2.73 12.65
C VAL A 146 3.12 1.58 12.38
N TRP A 147 2.98 0.95 11.22
CA TRP A 147 3.92 -0.04 10.71
C TRP A 147 5.13 0.65 10.09
N LEU A 148 6.32 0.33 10.59
CA LEU A 148 7.59 0.81 10.06
C LEU A 148 8.17 -0.24 9.11
N GLN A 149 8.09 0.04 7.82
CA GLN A 149 8.55 -0.86 6.77
C GLN A 149 10.00 -0.56 6.40
N PRO A 150 10.92 -1.54 6.42
CA PRO A 150 12.28 -1.32 5.96
C PRO A 150 12.32 -0.90 4.49
N CYS A 151 13.11 0.12 4.18
CA CYS A 151 13.38 0.51 2.79
C CYS A 151 14.29 -0.52 2.14
N ASP A 152 13.84 -1.10 1.04
CA ASP A 152 14.63 -2.08 0.28
C ASP A 152 15.79 -1.42 -0.46
N GLY A 153 16.85 -2.21 -0.74
CA GLY A 153 18.04 -1.75 -1.43
C GLY A 153 19.22 -1.45 -0.50
N PRO A 154 20.13 -0.52 -0.87
CA PRO A 154 21.39 -0.28 -0.12
C PRO A 154 21.18 0.17 1.33
N TRP A 155 20.03 0.77 1.65
CA TRP A 155 19.67 1.26 2.97
C TRP A 155 19.03 0.21 3.89
N LEU A 156 18.76 -1.00 3.42
CA LEU A 156 17.95 -2.01 4.13
C LEU A 156 18.43 -2.30 5.55
N GLU A 157 19.72 -2.57 5.74
CA GLU A 157 20.25 -2.93 7.06
C GLU A 157 20.24 -1.73 8.03
N GLN A 158 20.50 -0.54 7.56
CA GLN A 158 20.39 0.67 8.37
C GLN A 158 18.93 0.97 8.73
N SER A 159 18.02 0.81 7.80
CA SER A 159 16.58 0.94 8.03
C SER A 159 16.08 0.01 9.13
N LYS A 160 16.47 -1.27 9.11
CA LYS A 160 16.14 -2.24 10.16
C LYS A 160 16.63 -1.79 11.55
N LYS A 161 17.89 -1.32 11.65
CA LYS A 161 18.45 -0.79 12.90
C LYS A 161 17.70 0.44 13.40
N THR A 162 17.34 1.34 12.49
CA THR A 162 16.56 2.54 12.81
C THR A 162 15.18 2.17 13.34
N ILE A 163 14.49 1.23 12.69
CA ILE A 163 13.17 0.73 13.11
C ILE A 163 13.24 0.16 14.54
N LEU A 164 14.18 -0.73 14.83
CA LEU A 164 14.31 -1.31 16.16
C LEU A 164 14.52 -0.23 17.22
N LYS A 165 15.41 0.72 16.98
CA LYS A 165 15.67 1.84 17.90
C LYS A 165 14.41 2.69 18.14
N TRP A 166 13.57 2.91 17.12
CA TRP A 166 12.35 3.69 17.27
C TRP A 166 11.28 2.92 18.04
N ILE A 167 11.13 1.62 17.78
CA ILE A 167 10.20 0.75 18.53
C ILE A 167 10.60 0.63 20.01
N GLU A 168 11.88 0.46 20.32
CA GLU A 168 12.38 0.44 21.71
C GLU A 168 12.00 1.72 22.46
N LYS A 169 12.03 2.87 21.75
CA LYS A 169 11.71 4.16 22.37
C LYS A 169 10.20 4.44 22.45
N TYR A 170 9.41 3.91 21.50
CA TYR A 170 7.96 4.15 21.37
C TYR A 170 7.21 2.84 21.05
N PRO A 171 7.19 1.87 21.98
CA PRO A 171 6.64 0.53 21.71
C PRO A 171 5.14 0.51 21.46
N ASP A 172 4.40 1.50 21.96
CA ASP A 172 2.95 1.61 21.81
C ASP A 172 2.54 2.29 20.50
N LEU A 173 3.48 2.93 19.81
CA LEU A 173 3.20 3.70 18.57
C LEU A 173 3.70 3.01 17.31
N PHE A 174 4.74 2.17 17.42
CA PHE A 174 5.39 1.59 16.26
C PHE A 174 5.44 0.07 16.30
N ARG A 175 5.29 -0.54 15.12
CA ARG A 175 5.54 -1.97 14.89
C ARG A 175 6.49 -2.17 13.72
N ALA A 176 7.33 -3.21 13.81
CA ALA A 176 8.21 -3.60 12.72
C ALA A 176 7.40 -4.26 11.59
N GLY A 177 7.49 -3.69 10.40
CA GLY A 177 7.01 -4.29 9.18
C GLY A 177 8.05 -5.20 8.53
N ILE A 178 7.57 -6.09 7.69
CA ILE A 178 8.39 -6.98 6.85
C ILE A 178 7.71 -7.11 5.49
N GLN A 179 8.49 -7.40 4.45
CA GLN A 179 7.98 -7.80 3.14
C GLN A 179 7.96 -9.33 3.07
N LEU A 180 6.96 -9.95 3.69
CA LEU A 180 6.84 -11.40 3.83
C LEU A 180 6.86 -12.13 2.49
N HIS A 181 6.24 -11.54 1.45
CA HIS A 181 6.25 -12.11 0.11
C HIS A 181 7.68 -12.33 -0.44
N LYS A 182 8.64 -11.46 -0.10
CA LYS A 182 10.06 -11.63 -0.48
C LYS A 182 10.70 -12.79 0.27
N TYR A 183 10.35 -12.99 1.54
CA TYR A 183 10.88 -14.11 2.34
C TYR A 183 10.44 -15.47 1.79
N TYR A 184 9.18 -15.57 1.34
CA TYR A 184 8.64 -16.80 0.74
C TYR A 184 8.88 -16.91 -0.77
N ASN A 185 9.56 -15.96 -1.41
CA ASN A 185 9.69 -15.87 -2.87
C ASN A 185 8.32 -15.89 -3.57
N ALA A 186 7.28 -15.39 -2.89
CA ALA A 186 5.96 -15.19 -3.47
C ALA A 186 6.00 -13.95 -4.40
N ARG A 187 5.03 -13.88 -5.30
CA ARG A 187 4.98 -12.81 -6.30
C ARG A 187 4.67 -11.46 -5.65
#